data_590413d4664f5dfee8626465825b28bf
#
_entry.id   590413d4664f5dfee8626465825b28bf
#
_cell.length_a   1.000
_cell.length_b   1.000
_cell.length_c   1.000
_cell.angle_alpha   90.00
_cell.angle_beta   90.00
_cell.angle_gamma   90.00
#
_symmetry.space_group_name_H-M   'P 1'
#
loop_
_entity.id
_entity.type
_entity.pdbx_description
1 polymer ?
#
loop_
_entity_poly.entity_id
_entity_poly.type
_entity_poly.pdbx_seq_one_letter_code
_entity_poly.pdbx_strand_id
1 'polypeptide(L)'
;MQRVVILDGPDNCGKTNIGKELSRQTGITYFKNQDEHKYFLKDPEYFVHAIRYVDTYFTSYLESSGASVILDRAWPSEWIYSKALGRKSDLGVLEELDRRHAALGTHIIIPYRTDYSRFKDDYDQVNDNIKKIHDLYMDFSVWTKCKVLKMNVDDEDLDREVKEIREFIDA
;
A
#
# COMPACT_ATOMS: atom_id res chain seq x y z
N MET A 1 -13.26 -17.00 -5.99
CA MET A 1 -13.31 -16.09 -4.82
C MET A 1 -12.57 -14.82 -5.18
N GLN A 2 -13.12 -13.64 -4.88
CA GLN A 2 -12.45 -12.36 -5.10
C GLN A 2 -11.19 -12.27 -4.23
N ARG A 3 -10.09 -11.74 -4.79
CA ARG A 3 -8.84 -11.49 -4.07
C ARG A 3 -8.40 -10.05 -4.29
N VAL A 4 -8.42 -9.27 -3.23
CA VAL A 4 -7.91 -7.91 -3.22
C VAL A 4 -6.63 -7.88 -2.38
N VAL A 5 -5.52 -7.53 -3.01
CA VAL A 5 -4.20 -7.47 -2.39
C VAL A 5 -3.67 -6.05 -2.52
N ILE A 6 -3.24 -5.44 -1.44
CA ILE A 6 -2.59 -4.13 -1.42
C ILE A 6 -1.14 -4.33 -0.98
N LEU A 7 -0.21 -3.96 -1.85
CA LEU A 7 1.21 -3.85 -1.52
C LEU A 7 1.49 -2.42 -1.09
N ASP A 8 1.64 -2.19 0.20
CA ASP A 8 1.90 -0.86 0.74
C ASP A 8 2.95 -0.93 1.86
N GLY A 9 3.98 -0.15 1.75
CA GLY A 9 5.15 -0.19 2.64
C GLY A 9 6.11 0.95 2.32
N PRO A 10 7.16 1.15 3.12
CA PRO A 10 8.17 2.16 2.88
C PRO A 10 8.72 2.11 1.46
N ASP A 11 9.32 3.21 1.03
CA ASP A 11 9.95 3.26 -0.29
C ASP A 11 11.15 2.31 -0.38
N ASN A 12 11.49 1.90 -1.59
CA ASN A 12 12.59 0.97 -1.89
C ASN A 12 12.48 -0.45 -1.27
N CYS A 13 11.25 -0.90 -0.97
CA CYS A 13 10.96 -2.25 -0.47
C CYS A 13 10.46 -3.22 -1.55
N GLY A 14 10.80 -3.00 -2.83
CA GLY A 14 10.55 -3.96 -3.90
C GLY A 14 9.08 -4.15 -4.33
N LYS A 15 8.12 -3.36 -3.83
CA LYS A 15 6.68 -3.52 -4.08
C LYS A 15 6.31 -3.77 -5.54
N THR A 16 6.88 -2.98 -6.44
CA THR A 16 6.58 -3.09 -7.89
C THR A 16 7.03 -4.43 -8.48
N ASN A 17 8.20 -4.92 -8.10
CA ASN A 17 8.70 -6.22 -8.57
C ASN A 17 7.87 -7.37 -7.99
N ILE A 18 7.59 -7.31 -6.68
CA ILE A 18 6.74 -8.27 -5.97
C ILE A 18 5.36 -8.31 -6.62
N GLY A 19 4.72 -7.16 -6.84
CA GLY A 19 3.38 -7.08 -7.41
C GLY A 19 3.29 -7.63 -8.84
N LYS A 20 4.27 -7.32 -9.68
CA LYS A 20 4.34 -7.84 -11.05
C LYS A 20 4.55 -9.36 -11.08
N GLU A 21 5.45 -9.87 -10.24
CA GLU A 21 5.73 -11.30 -10.17
C GLU A 21 4.53 -12.07 -9.57
N LEU A 22 3.90 -11.54 -8.53
CA LEU A 22 2.67 -12.10 -7.97
C LEU A 22 1.56 -12.15 -9.03
N SER A 23 1.39 -11.08 -9.81
CA SER A 23 0.44 -11.04 -10.93
C SER A 23 0.74 -12.10 -11.98
N ARG A 24 2.01 -12.24 -12.36
CA ARG A 24 2.45 -13.27 -13.34
C ARG A 24 2.13 -14.69 -12.86
N GLN A 25 2.32 -14.97 -11.58
CA GLN A 25 2.09 -16.31 -11.02
C GLN A 25 0.63 -16.63 -10.75
N THR A 26 -0.20 -15.62 -10.44
CA THR A 26 -1.59 -15.81 -10.03
C THR A 26 -2.61 -15.48 -11.12
N GLY A 27 -2.22 -14.73 -12.14
CA GLY A 27 -3.14 -14.18 -13.13
C GLY A 27 -4.00 -13.03 -12.63
N ILE A 28 -3.80 -12.56 -11.38
CA ILE A 28 -4.52 -11.41 -10.83
C ILE A 28 -3.96 -10.14 -11.44
N THR A 29 -4.84 -9.24 -11.89
CA THR A 29 -4.43 -7.96 -12.50
C THR A 29 -3.62 -7.11 -11.53
N TYR A 30 -2.42 -6.72 -11.94
CA TYR A 30 -1.60 -5.74 -11.23
C TYR A 30 -1.96 -4.33 -11.68
N PHE A 31 -2.18 -3.46 -10.73
CA PHE A 31 -2.48 -2.05 -10.97
C PHE A 31 -1.58 -1.19 -10.08
N LYS A 32 -0.86 -0.27 -10.70
CA LYS A 32 -0.06 0.74 -10.02
C LYS A 32 -0.66 2.11 -10.28
N ASN A 33 -0.98 2.85 -9.23
CA ASN A 33 -1.27 4.25 -9.35
C ASN A 33 -0.07 4.97 -9.98
N GLN A 34 -0.35 5.87 -10.90
CA GLN A 34 0.71 6.59 -11.61
C GLN A 34 1.44 7.57 -10.68
N ASP A 35 2.58 8.09 -11.15
CA ASP A 35 3.38 9.11 -10.47
C ASP A 35 2.53 10.33 -10.10
N GLU A 36 1.92 10.27 -8.94
CA GLU A 36 1.02 11.28 -8.40
C GLU A 36 1.77 12.56 -8.03
N HIS A 37 3.07 12.46 -7.81
CA HIS A 37 3.94 13.56 -7.42
C HIS A 37 3.89 14.75 -8.37
N LYS A 38 3.70 14.52 -9.67
CA LYS A 38 3.54 15.59 -10.68
C LYS A 38 2.35 16.51 -10.38
N TYR A 39 1.33 15.95 -9.78
CA TYR A 39 0.08 16.64 -9.47
C TYR A 39 0.10 17.23 -8.08
N PHE A 40 0.74 16.54 -7.12
CA PHE A 40 0.86 16.96 -5.73
C PHE A 40 1.52 18.34 -5.56
N LEU A 41 2.55 18.65 -6.34
CA LEU A 41 3.21 19.95 -6.30
C LEU A 41 2.30 21.11 -6.73
N LYS A 42 1.19 20.81 -7.42
CA LYS A 42 0.23 21.79 -7.93
C LYS A 42 -1.01 21.95 -7.06
N ASP A 43 -1.36 20.91 -6.31
CA ASP A 43 -2.55 20.87 -5.45
C ASP A 43 -2.17 20.29 -4.08
N PRO A 44 -2.07 21.13 -3.03
CA PRO A 44 -1.74 20.67 -1.68
C PRO A 44 -2.75 19.68 -1.09
N GLU A 45 -3.99 19.67 -1.60
CA GLU A 45 -5.06 18.77 -1.18
C GLU A 45 -5.21 17.53 -2.08
N TYR A 46 -4.31 17.36 -3.05
CA TYR A 46 -4.37 16.27 -4.03
C TYR A 46 -4.59 14.91 -3.39
N PHE A 47 -3.85 14.54 -2.36
CA PHE A 47 -3.97 13.24 -1.72
C PHE A 47 -5.29 13.07 -0.96
N VAL A 48 -5.84 14.14 -0.40
CA VAL A 48 -7.18 14.11 0.22
C VAL A 48 -8.23 13.88 -0.85
N HIS A 49 -8.11 14.55 -1.99
CA HIS A 49 -9.00 14.33 -3.14
C HIS A 49 -8.83 12.92 -3.72
N ALA A 50 -7.59 12.40 -3.79
CA ALA A 50 -7.33 11.05 -4.27
C ALA A 50 -8.07 9.99 -3.44
N ILE A 51 -7.97 10.01 -2.11
CA ILE A 51 -8.69 9.07 -1.26
C ILE A 51 -10.21 9.26 -1.33
N ARG A 52 -10.70 10.49 -1.38
CA ARG A 52 -12.14 10.78 -1.45
C ARG A 52 -12.79 10.34 -2.75
N TYR A 53 -12.09 10.48 -3.87
CA TYR A 53 -12.67 10.25 -5.19
C TYR A 53 -12.12 9.01 -5.87
N VAL A 54 -10.79 8.82 -5.93
CA VAL A 54 -10.20 7.71 -6.64
C VAL A 54 -10.30 6.41 -5.84
N ASP A 55 -9.76 6.39 -4.61
CA ASP A 55 -9.79 5.18 -3.79
C ASP A 55 -11.22 4.76 -3.42
N THR A 56 -12.08 5.73 -3.09
CA THR A 56 -13.49 5.45 -2.77
C THR A 56 -14.25 4.90 -3.98
N TYR A 57 -14.06 5.48 -5.17
CA TYR A 57 -14.68 4.99 -6.40
C TYR A 57 -14.16 3.59 -6.77
N PHE A 58 -12.86 3.40 -6.69
CA PHE A 58 -12.24 2.11 -7.01
C PHE A 58 -12.69 1.01 -6.04
N THR A 59 -12.82 1.33 -4.75
CA THR A 59 -13.38 0.41 -3.75
C THR A 59 -14.82 0.03 -4.12
N SER A 60 -15.67 0.99 -4.51
CA SER A 60 -17.04 0.72 -4.96
C SER A 60 -17.09 -0.18 -6.21
N TYR A 61 -16.14 0.01 -7.12
CA TYR A 61 -15.99 -0.87 -8.27
C TYR A 61 -15.65 -2.31 -7.85
N LEU A 62 -14.70 -2.49 -6.92
CA LEU A 62 -14.32 -3.81 -6.42
C LEU A 62 -15.50 -4.52 -5.73
N GLU A 63 -16.27 -3.79 -4.92
CA GLU A 63 -17.46 -4.30 -4.23
C GLU A 63 -18.55 -4.77 -5.22
N SER A 64 -18.75 -4.02 -6.29
CA SER A 64 -19.81 -4.31 -7.26
C SER A 64 -19.43 -5.36 -8.31
N SER A 65 -18.16 -5.40 -8.73
CA SER A 65 -17.69 -6.26 -9.81
C SER A 65 -17.21 -7.64 -9.34
N GLY A 66 -16.81 -7.77 -8.08
CA GLY A 66 -16.12 -8.97 -7.60
C GLY A 66 -14.73 -9.17 -8.22
N ALA A 67 -14.16 -8.14 -8.85
CA ALA A 67 -12.86 -8.23 -9.49
C ALA A 67 -11.73 -8.48 -8.50
N SER A 68 -10.75 -9.29 -8.92
CA SER A 68 -9.51 -9.50 -8.17
C SER A 68 -8.43 -8.55 -8.66
N VAL A 69 -7.65 -7.97 -7.74
CA VAL A 69 -6.62 -6.99 -8.07
C VAL A 69 -5.45 -7.02 -7.10
N ILE A 70 -4.26 -6.72 -7.60
CA ILE A 70 -3.06 -6.40 -6.83
C ILE A 70 -2.79 -4.90 -7.01
N LEU A 71 -2.89 -4.12 -5.94
CA LEU A 71 -2.64 -2.69 -5.93
C LEU A 71 -1.22 -2.41 -5.43
N ASP A 72 -0.43 -1.67 -6.21
CA ASP A 72 0.86 -1.13 -5.75
C ASP A 72 0.61 0.28 -5.22
N ARG A 73 0.48 0.38 -3.91
CA ARG A 73 -0.03 1.48 -3.10
C ARG A 73 -1.53 1.73 -3.27
N ALA A 74 -2.14 2.19 -2.21
CA ALA A 74 -3.53 2.62 -2.14
C ALA A 74 -3.70 3.57 -0.93
N TRP A 75 -4.93 3.70 -0.43
CA TRP A 75 -5.29 4.53 0.71
C TRP A 75 -4.41 4.34 1.98
N PRO A 76 -3.78 3.17 2.27
CA PRO A 76 -2.88 3.07 3.43
C PRO A 76 -1.70 4.04 3.35
N SER A 77 -1.16 4.29 2.15
CA SER A 77 -0.11 5.30 1.96
C SER A 77 -0.52 6.67 2.50
N GLU A 78 -1.75 7.12 2.28
CA GLU A 78 -2.20 8.42 2.77
C GLU A 78 -2.28 8.46 4.31
N TRP A 79 -2.72 7.37 4.95
CA TRP A 79 -2.74 7.28 6.41
C TRP A 79 -1.33 7.45 7.01
N ILE A 80 -0.31 6.88 6.35
CA ILE A 80 1.09 6.92 6.81
C ILE A 80 1.75 8.26 6.45
N TYR A 81 1.75 8.63 5.16
CA TYR A 81 2.50 9.79 4.68
C TYR A 81 1.92 11.12 5.14
N SER A 82 0.60 11.23 5.33
CA SER A 82 0.01 12.42 5.92
C SER A 82 0.54 12.68 7.33
N LYS A 83 0.64 11.64 8.15
CA LYS A 83 1.20 11.73 9.51
C LYS A 83 2.72 11.92 9.51
N ALA A 84 3.43 11.21 8.65
CA ALA A 84 4.89 11.33 8.56
C ALA A 84 5.31 12.75 8.19
N LEU A 85 4.63 13.33 7.20
CA LEU A 85 4.96 14.63 6.61
C LEU A 85 4.16 15.80 7.19
N GLY A 86 3.30 15.56 8.19
CA GLY A 86 2.50 16.59 8.85
C GLY A 86 1.45 17.25 7.93
N ARG A 87 0.95 16.50 6.92
CA ARG A 87 -0.09 16.98 6.01
C ARG A 87 -1.48 16.74 6.59
N LYS A 88 -2.42 17.60 6.21
CA LYS A 88 -3.83 17.34 6.47
C LYS A 88 -4.29 16.11 5.68
N SER A 89 -5.17 15.32 6.27
CA SER A 89 -5.84 14.22 5.62
C SER A 89 -7.29 14.10 6.12
N ASP A 90 -8.07 13.20 5.53
CA ASP A 90 -9.43 12.92 5.93
C ASP A 90 -9.51 11.56 6.63
N LEU A 91 -9.36 11.59 7.95
CA LEU A 91 -9.38 10.37 8.76
C LEU A 91 -10.71 9.61 8.62
N GLY A 92 -11.84 10.31 8.51
CA GLY A 92 -13.14 9.68 8.35
C GLY A 92 -13.24 8.87 7.05
N VAL A 93 -12.69 9.39 5.96
CA VAL A 93 -12.61 8.65 4.68
C VAL A 93 -11.67 7.45 4.82
N LEU A 94 -10.52 7.60 5.49
CA LEU A 94 -9.58 6.50 5.70
C LEU A 94 -10.18 5.36 6.55
N GLU A 95 -10.91 5.70 7.61
CA GLU A 95 -11.62 4.72 8.44
C GLU A 95 -12.72 3.99 7.66
N GLU A 96 -13.43 4.69 6.79
CA GLU A 96 -14.46 4.09 5.94
C GLU A 96 -13.84 3.17 4.89
N LEU A 97 -12.73 3.56 4.24
CA LEU A 97 -11.99 2.72 3.31
C LEU A 97 -11.46 1.45 4.01
N ASP A 98 -10.89 1.59 5.20
CA ASP A 98 -10.43 0.45 6.00
C ASP A 98 -11.56 -0.54 6.27
N ARG A 99 -12.70 -0.05 6.72
CA ARG A 99 -13.88 -0.87 7.01
C ARG A 99 -14.38 -1.61 5.76
N ARG A 100 -14.44 -0.92 4.61
CA ARG A 100 -14.90 -1.50 3.34
C ARG A 100 -13.93 -2.55 2.81
N HIS A 101 -12.63 -2.26 2.84
CA HIS A 101 -11.59 -3.22 2.46
C HIS A 101 -11.54 -4.43 3.38
N ALA A 102 -11.74 -4.25 4.68
CA ALA A 102 -11.87 -5.38 5.62
C ALA A 102 -13.07 -6.27 5.27
N ALA A 103 -14.21 -5.68 4.90
CA ALA A 103 -15.40 -6.42 4.46
C ALA A 103 -15.18 -7.17 3.13
N LEU A 104 -14.35 -6.64 2.24
CA LEU A 104 -13.91 -7.32 1.01
C LEU A 104 -12.92 -8.48 1.26
N GLY A 105 -12.43 -8.64 2.49
CA GLY A 105 -11.38 -9.61 2.80
C GLY A 105 -10.01 -9.22 2.23
N THR A 106 -9.74 -7.92 2.10
CA THR A 106 -8.47 -7.41 1.57
C THR A 106 -7.28 -7.87 2.40
N HIS A 107 -6.23 -8.29 1.72
CA HIS A 107 -4.93 -8.61 2.29
C HIS A 107 -3.96 -7.45 2.03
N ILE A 108 -3.40 -6.89 3.09
CA ILE A 108 -2.39 -5.83 3.01
C ILE A 108 -1.03 -6.44 3.28
N ILE A 109 -0.12 -6.27 2.34
CA ILE A 109 1.26 -6.72 2.45
C ILE A 109 2.12 -5.50 2.71
N ILE A 110 2.87 -5.51 3.81
CA ILE A 110 3.79 -4.44 4.21
C ILE A 110 5.23 -4.96 4.09
N PRO A 111 5.85 -4.86 2.91
CA PRO A 111 7.27 -5.14 2.80
C PRO A 111 8.06 -4.04 3.51
N TYR A 112 9.04 -4.44 4.31
CA TYR A 112 9.89 -3.52 5.06
C TYR A 112 11.34 -3.98 5.09
N ARG A 113 12.25 -3.04 5.39
CA ARG A 113 13.67 -3.32 5.62
C ARG A 113 14.06 -2.99 7.06
N THR A 114 15.11 -3.61 7.55
CA THR A 114 15.72 -3.23 8.83
C THR A 114 16.72 -2.08 8.66
N ASP A 115 17.31 -1.94 7.47
CA ASP A 115 18.24 -0.86 7.13
C ASP A 115 17.89 -0.21 5.78
N TYR A 116 17.60 1.08 5.81
CA TYR A 116 17.31 1.92 4.63
C TYR A 116 18.50 2.74 4.16
N SER A 117 19.66 2.69 4.85
CA SER A 117 20.80 3.57 4.58
C SER A 117 21.37 3.47 3.16
N ARG A 118 21.17 2.31 2.53
CA ARG A 118 21.63 2.04 1.15
C ARG A 118 20.69 2.55 0.06
N PHE A 119 19.51 2.99 0.44
CA PHE A 119 18.45 3.39 -0.49
C PHE A 119 18.14 4.87 -0.30
N LYS A 120 18.00 5.58 -1.42
CA LYS A 120 17.54 6.96 -1.44
C LYS A 120 16.30 7.05 -2.31
N ASP A 121 15.31 7.76 -1.82
CA ASP A 121 14.17 8.21 -2.59
C ASP A 121 14.51 9.51 -3.32
N ASP A 122 13.78 9.82 -4.39
CA ASP A 122 13.94 11.07 -5.13
C ASP A 122 13.47 12.30 -4.32
N TYR A 123 12.78 12.06 -3.20
CA TYR A 123 12.26 13.11 -2.32
C TYR A 123 13.00 13.12 -0.98
N ASP A 124 13.74 14.20 -0.73
CA ASP A 124 14.49 14.39 0.51
C ASP A 124 13.59 14.26 1.74
N GLN A 125 12.36 14.78 1.69
CA GLN A 125 11.41 14.67 2.80
C GLN A 125 11.08 13.20 3.16
N VAL A 126 11.07 12.29 2.19
CA VAL A 126 10.89 10.86 2.45
C VAL A 126 12.14 10.28 3.10
N ASN A 127 13.32 10.60 2.57
CA ASN A 127 14.60 10.15 3.14
C ASN A 127 14.75 10.59 4.60
N ASP A 128 14.46 11.87 4.89
CA ASP A 128 14.57 12.44 6.23
C ASP A 128 13.58 11.82 7.24
N ASN A 129 12.48 11.25 6.75
CA ASN A 129 11.42 10.67 7.58
C ASN A 129 11.32 9.14 7.45
N ILE A 130 12.26 8.45 6.80
CA ILE A 130 12.11 7.02 6.47
C ILE A 130 11.88 6.14 7.71
N LYS A 131 12.57 6.44 8.82
CA LYS A 131 12.34 5.72 10.08
C LYS A 131 10.93 5.95 10.62
N LYS A 132 10.47 7.20 10.62
CA LYS A 132 9.10 7.55 11.05
C LYS A 132 8.05 6.89 10.16
N ILE A 133 8.29 6.84 8.85
CA ILE A 133 7.43 6.15 7.89
C ILE A 133 7.38 4.65 8.22
N HIS A 134 8.54 4.02 8.45
CA HIS A 134 8.60 2.62 8.87
C HIS A 134 7.78 2.37 10.14
N ASP A 135 8.02 3.15 11.20
CA ASP A 135 7.31 2.99 12.49
C ASP A 135 5.79 3.16 12.30
N LEU A 136 5.36 4.12 11.47
CA LEU A 136 3.95 4.32 11.15
C LEU A 136 3.33 3.15 10.37
N TYR A 137 4.08 2.45 9.50
CA TYR A 137 3.59 1.22 8.89
C TYR A 137 3.40 0.11 9.92
N MET A 138 4.27 0.02 10.93
CA MET A 138 4.09 -0.95 12.02
C MET A 138 2.86 -0.61 12.86
N ASP A 139 2.63 0.68 13.17
CA ASP A 139 1.42 1.15 13.87
C ASP A 139 0.16 0.89 13.03
N PHE A 140 0.21 1.17 11.73
CA PHE A 140 -0.89 0.91 10.82
C PHE A 140 -1.28 -0.57 10.79
N SER A 141 -0.30 -1.47 10.84
CA SER A 141 -0.57 -2.92 10.86
C SER A 141 -1.40 -3.38 12.06
N VAL A 142 -1.45 -2.59 13.13
CA VAL A 142 -2.26 -2.84 14.33
C VAL A 142 -3.60 -2.07 14.25
N TRP A 143 -3.60 -0.92 13.60
CA TRP A 143 -4.78 -0.07 13.47
C TRP A 143 -5.81 -0.62 12.47
N THR A 144 -5.37 -1.12 11.32
CA THR A 144 -6.24 -1.62 10.25
C THR A 144 -7.03 -2.85 10.66
N LYS A 145 -8.24 -2.99 10.14
CA LYS A 145 -9.10 -4.18 10.28
C LYS A 145 -8.89 -5.22 9.19
N CYS A 146 -8.08 -4.88 8.18
CA CYS A 146 -7.71 -5.82 7.13
C CYS A 146 -6.71 -6.86 7.65
N LYS A 147 -6.60 -7.98 6.95
CA LYS A 147 -5.53 -8.96 7.19
C LYS A 147 -4.18 -8.37 6.76
N VAL A 148 -3.16 -8.45 7.60
CA VAL A 148 -1.84 -7.87 7.33
C VAL A 148 -0.75 -8.92 7.38
N LEU A 149 0.10 -8.94 6.35
CA LEU A 149 1.40 -9.61 6.35
C LEU A 149 2.51 -8.55 6.38
N LYS A 150 3.31 -8.55 7.44
CA LYS A 150 4.57 -7.78 7.51
C LYS A 150 5.70 -8.67 7.02
N MET A 151 6.40 -8.25 5.98
CA MET A 151 7.40 -9.07 5.29
C MET A 151 8.74 -8.37 5.24
N ASN A 152 9.77 -8.94 5.86
CA ASN A 152 11.13 -8.45 5.71
C ASN A 152 11.67 -8.80 4.32
N VAL A 153 12.23 -7.80 3.64
CA VAL A 153 12.78 -7.92 2.27
C VAL A 153 14.26 -7.57 2.19
N ASP A 154 15.00 -7.73 3.28
CA ASP A 154 16.44 -7.42 3.32
C ASP A 154 17.28 -8.37 2.46
N ASP A 155 16.83 -9.61 2.29
CA ASP A 155 17.48 -10.64 1.49
C ASP A 155 17.22 -10.52 -0.02
N GLU A 156 16.24 -9.70 -0.42
CA GLU A 156 15.85 -9.46 -1.82
C GLU A 156 15.51 -10.76 -2.59
N ASP A 157 14.98 -11.77 -1.88
CA ASP A 157 14.58 -13.05 -2.46
C ASP A 157 13.12 -12.97 -2.94
N LEU A 158 12.95 -12.58 -4.21
CA LEU A 158 11.65 -12.39 -4.83
C LEU A 158 10.80 -13.67 -4.84
N ASP A 159 11.42 -14.83 -5.03
CA ASP A 159 10.69 -16.12 -5.08
C ASP A 159 10.13 -16.48 -3.69
N ARG A 160 10.91 -16.28 -2.65
CA ARG A 160 10.48 -16.44 -1.26
C ARG A 160 9.35 -15.48 -0.92
N GLU A 161 9.53 -14.20 -1.26
CA GLU A 161 8.57 -13.14 -0.98
C GLU A 161 7.21 -13.41 -1.62
N VAL A 162 7.20 -13.77 -2.90
CA VAL A 162 5.96 -14.07 -3.63
C VAL A 162 5.32 -15.35 -3.12
N LYS A 163 6.10 -16.37 -2.76
CA LYS A 163 5.59 -17.61 -2.17
C LYS A 163 4.89 -17.32 -0.83
N GLU A 164 5.51 -16.56 0.06
CA GLU A 164 4.95 -16.19 1.37
C GLU A 164 3.64 -15.42 1.22
N ILE A 165 3.57 -14.49 0.26
CA ILE A 165 2.33 -13.76 -0.02
C ILE A 165 1.25 -14.71 -0.52
N ARG A 166 1.55 -15.63 -1.42
CA ARG A 166 0.57 -16.60 -1.93
C ARG A 166 0.01 -17.48 -0.82
N GLU A 167 0.87 -17.99 0.05
CA GLU A 167 0.45 -18.78 1.20
C GLU A 167 -0.48 -17.97 2.13
N PHE A 168 -0.18 -16.70 2.33
CA PHE A 168 -1.00 -15.80 3.15
C PHE A 168 -2.36 -15.46 2.54
N ILE A 169 -2.44 -15.23 1.23
CA ILE A 169 -3.72 -14.88 0.57
C ILE A 169 -4.61 -16.10 0.31
N ASP A 170 -4.05 -17.31 0.36
CA ASP A 170 -4.77 -18.56 0.16
C ASP A 170 -5.22 -19.21 1.50
N ALA A 171 -4.74 -18.68 2.65
CA ALA A 171 -5.12 -19.11 3.99
C ALA A 171 -6.44 -18.49 4.46
#